data_5402faa1017b43c9c879270e821f08ce
#
_entry.id   5402faa1017b43c9c879270e821f08ce
#
_cell.length_a   1.000
_cell.length_b   1.000
_cell.length_c   1.000
_cell.angle_alpha   90.00
_cell.angle_beta   90.00
_cell.angle_gamma   90.00
#
_symmetry.space_group_name_H-M   'P 1'
#
loop_
_entity.id
_entity.type
_entity.pdbx_description
1 polymer ?
#
loop_
_entity_poly.entity_id
_entity_poly.type
_entity_poly.pdbx_seq_one_letter_code
_entity_poly.pdbx_strand_id
1 'polypeptide(L)'
;MLVEEGVWGVEYTVQVLTDGESVFPFPPVQDNPHAYELGLGPECGGMGTVSPLPFIEEEEFEEAVAAVKATVEAVYKEFGVKYVGVLSGQMMLTALGPVVIEYYSRFGDPEALNAIYLYDGDLYDLFVKTVTGKLHQAERRFKNVYTVVKAVAPVGYPLDKKTAAGRRFDVDWVLVEREGCHVFFGSAAPSERGGYETLGSRALEILAPGSTPEEAYQKAERCAAAVKGEGLYYRRDIGSPEYMREMARRAEMVRAVYKWRRQMGLSEERLVWEPGRGLIRYK
;
A
#
# COMPACT_ATOMS: atom_id res chain seq x y z
N MET A 1 -15.29 23.09 -1.25
CA MET A 1 -15.73 21.82 -0.64
C MET A 1 -15.63 20.77 -1.74
N LEU A 2 -14.84 19.72 -1.54
CA LEU A 2 -14.78 18.56 -2.41
C LEU A 2 -15.90 17.58 -1.98
N VAL A 3 -16.62 17.01 -2.95
CA VAL A 3 -17.66 15.99 -2.72
C VAL A 3 -17.35 14.82 -3.65
N GLU A 4 -17.11 13.66 -3.07
CA GLU A 4 -16.74 12.44 -3.79
C GLU A 4 -17.74 11.32 -3.51
N GLU A 5 -17.83 10.36 -4.42
CA GLU A 5 -18.64 9.17 -4.22
C GLU A 5 -18.02 8.29 -3.13
N GLY A 6 -18.81 7.91 -2.14
CA GLY A 6 -18.38 6.93 -1.14
C GLY A 6 -18.40 5.52 -1.72
N VAL A 7 -17.27 4.86 -1.74
CA VAL A 7 -17.14 3.45 -2.19
C VAL A 7 -16.80 2.54 -1.00
N TRP A 8 -17.16 1.26 -1.12
CA TRP A 8 -16.88 0.26 -0.11
C TRP A 8 -16.31 -1.01 -0.74
N GLY A 9 -15.28 -1.57 -0.09
CA GLY A 9 -14.64 -2.76 -0.59
C GLY A 9 -13.34 -3.10 0.12
N VAL A 10 -12.36 -3.56 -0.63
CA VAL A 10 -11.01 -3.85 -0.15
C VAL A 10 -10.03 -2.91 -0.83
N GLU A 11 -9.36 -2.10 -0.05
CA GLU A 11 -8.37 -1.13 -0.51
C GLU A 11 -7.02 -1.80 -0.78
N TYR A 12 -6.35 -1.37 -1.84
CA TYR A 12 -5.00 -1.80 -2.20
C TYR A 12 -4.34 -0.79 -3.14
N THR A 13 -3.03 -0.82 -3.21
CA THR A 13 -2.24 0.07 -4.06
C THR A 13 -1.61 -0.70 -5.21
N VAL A 14 -1.71 -0.13 -6.40
CA VAL A 14 -0.96 -0.54 -7.60
C VAL A 14 0.11 0.50 -7.86
N GLN A 15 1.38 0.13 -7.72
CA GLN A 15 2.52 0.99 -8.01
C GLN A 15 3.13 0.57 -9.34
N VAL A 16 3.32 1.52 -10.24
CA VAL A 16 3.99 1.24 -11.52
C VAL A 16 5.15 2.20 -11.77
N LEU A 17 6.17 1.71 -12.46
CA LEU A 17 7.07 2.57 -13.22
C LEU A 17 6.51 2.75 -14.62
N THR A 18 6.71 3.92 -15.21
CA THR A 18 6.32 4.20 -16.58
C THR A 18 7.35 5.09 -17.29
N ASP A 19 7.57 4.80 -18.56
CA ASP A 19 8.37 5.62 -19.50
C ASP A 19 7.49 6.52 -20.39
N GLY A 20 6.19 6.59 -20.05
CA GLY A 20 5.17 7.34 -20.80
C GLY A 20 4.49 6.55 -21.92
N GLU A 21 4.93 5.32 -22.18
CA GLU A 21 4.34 4.40 -23.17
C GLU A 21 4.06 3.03 -22.55
N SER A 22 5.05 2.50 -21.84
CA SER A 22 4.95 1.23 -21.14
C SER A 22 4.73 1.45 -19.64
N VAL A 23 4.17 0.45 -18.98
CA VAL A 23 4.09 0.39 -17.52
C VAL A 23 4.71 -0.91 -17.01
N PHE A 24 5.43 -0.81 -15.90
CA PHE A 24 5.99 -1.93 -15.16
C PHE A 24 5.36 -1.95 -13.77
N PRO A 25 4.32 -2.78 -13.55
CA PRO A 25 3.68 -2.89 -12.24
C PRO A 25 4.50 -3.74 -11.28
N PHE A 26 4.54 -3.31 -10.02
CA PHE A 26 4.96 -4.10 -8.89
C PHE A 26 3.79 -4.92 -8.34
N PRO A 27 4.03 -5.96 -7.53
CA PRO A 27 2.96 -6.70 -6.87
C PRO A 27 2.04 -5.79 -6.07
N PRO A 28 0.73 -6.08 -6.00
CA PRO A 28 -0.21 -5.24 -5.26
C PRO A 28 0.14 -5.20 -3.78
N VAL A 29 -0.02 -4.03 -3.17
CA VAL A 29 0.28 -3.77 -1.77
C VAL A 29 -0.97 -3.28 -1.07
N GLN A 30 -1.28 -3.78 0.11
CA GLN A 30 -2.31 -3.20 0.95
C GLN A 30 -1.69 -2.23 1.93
N ASP A 31 -2.07 -0.95 1.86
CA ASP A 31 -1.76 0.05 2.88
C ASP A 31 -2.80 0.07 4.00
N ASN A 32 -2.40 0.60 5.13
CA ASN A 32 -3.22 0.77 6.31
C ASN A 32 -3.11 2.21 6.83
N PRO A 33 -3.86 3.16 6.25
CA PRO A 33 -3.66 4.59 6.49
C PRO A 33 -4.21 5.10 7.82
N HIS A 34 -4.91 4.30 8.60
CA HIS A 34 -5.40 4.71 9.92
C HIS A 34 -4.42 4.43 11.04
N ALA A 35 -4.32 5.37 11.99
CA ALA A 35 -3.32 5.34 13.05
C ALA A 35 -3.45 4.17 14.02
N TYR A 36 -4.68 3.65 14.25
CA TYR A 36 -4.95 2.64 15.27
C TYR A 36 -5.47 1.33 14.67
N GLU A 37 -5.43 0.28 15.48
CA GLU A 37 -5.92 -1.05 15.09
C GLU A 37 -7.35 -1.03 14.57
N LEU A 38 -7.71 -2.01 13.75
CA LEU A 38 -9.01 -2.16 13.10
C LEU A 38 -9.41 -1.00 12.19
N GLY A 39 -8.45 -0.23 11.71
CA GLY A 39 -8.72 0.93 10.86
C GLY A 39 -9.37 2.09 11.61
N LEU A 40 -9.10 2.22 12.90
CA LEU A 40 -9.61 3.30 13.72
C LEU A 40 -8.62 4.47 13.80
N GLY A 41 -9.13 5.62 14.24
CA GLY A 41 -8.34 6.84 14.41
C GLY A 41 -8.21 7.66 13.13
N PRO A 42 -7.40 8.73 13.20
CA PRO A 42 -7.17 9.60 12.05
C PRO A 42 -6.40 8.91 10.93
N GLU A 43 -6.62 9.34 9.71
CA GLU A 43 -5.76 8.98 8.59
C GLU A 43 -4.36 9.57 8.76
N CYS A 44 -3.37 8.82 8.30
CA CYS A 44 -1.96 9.16 8.40
C CYS A 44 -1.18 8.59 7.20
N GLY A 45 0.14 8.64 7.22
CA GLY A 45 0.98 8.19 6.13
C GLY A 45 1.16 6.67 6.01
N GLY A 46 0.20 5.87 6.49
CA GLY A 46 0.31 4.41 6.49
C GLY A 46 1.02 3.85 7.73
N MET A 47 0.39 2.90 8.41
CA MET A 47 0.93 2.26 9.61
C MET A 47 1.52 0.89 9.35
N GLY A 48 1.55 0.51 8.10
CA GLY A 48 2.16 -0.74 7.63
C GLY A 48 1.41 -1.33 6.43
N THR A 49 2.04 -2.29 5.81
CA THR A 49 1.61 -2.84 4.52
C THR A 49 1.82 -4.34 4.45
N VAL A 50 1.10 -4.97 3.51
CA VAL A 50 1.23 -6.39 3.17
C VAL A 50 1.34 -6.53 1.66
N SER A 51 2.24 -7.40 1.18
CA SER A 51 2.39 -7.73 -0.25
C SER A 51 3.07 -9.09 -0.43
N PRO A 52 2.75 -9.85 -1.51
CA PRO A 52 1.59 -9.69 -2.37
C PRO A 52 0.28 -9.99 -1.64
N LEU A 53 -0.85 -9.72 -2.29
CA LEU A 53 -2.18 -9.86 -1.69
C LEU A 53 -2.87 -11.13 -2.21
N PRO A 54 -2.99 -12.20 -1.41
CA PRO A 54 -3.57 -13.46 -1.87
C PRO A 54 -5.09 -13.38 -2.14
N PHE A 55 -5.74 -12.29 -1.72
CA PHE A 55 -7.18 -12.06 -1.89
C PHE A 55 -7.52 -11.14 -3.09
N ILE A 56 -6.53 -10.63 -3.81
CA ILE A 56 -6.71 -9.92 -5.09
C ILE A 56 -6.39 -10.92 -6.21
N GLU A 57 -7.35 -11.18 -7.08
CA GLU A 57 -7.16 -12.07 -8.24
C GLU A 57 -6.34 -11.36 -9.32
N GLU A 58 -5.60 -12.14 -10.11
CA GLU A 58 -4.75 -11.61 -11.20
C GLU A 58 -5.54 -10.73 -12.18
N GLU A 59 -6.77 -11.13 -12.53
CA GLU A 59 -7.65 -10.36 -13.39
C GLU A 59 -8.00 -8.98 -12.80
N GLU A 60 -8.24 -8.92 -11.49
CA GLU A 60 -8.52 -7.68 -10.77
C GLU A 60 -7.29 -6.76 -10.71
N PHE A 61 -6.13 -7.36 -10.53
CA PHE A 61 -4.87 -6.63 -10.55
C PHE A 61 -4.56 -6.07 -11.93
N GLU A 62 -4.67 -6.87 -13.00
CA GLU A 62 -4.43 -6.41 -14.36
C GLU A 62 -5.46 -5.35 -14.81
N GLU A 63 -6.72 -5.42 -14.37
CA GLU A 63 -7.71 -4.37 -14.59
C GLU A 63 -7.31 -3.05 -13.90
N ALA A 64 -6.80 -3.11 -12.68
CA ALA A 64 -6.29 -1.94 -11.97
C ALA A 64 -5.03 -1.37 -12.65
N VAL A 65 -4.10 -2.21 -13.09
CA VAL A 65 -2.92 -1.78 -13.87
C VAL A 65 -3.35 -1.10 -15.18
N ALA A 66 -4.36 -1.64 -15.86
CA ALA A 66 -4.90 -1.04 -17.08
C ALA A 66 -5.49 0.36 -16.83
N ALA A 67 -6.16 0.59 -15.70
CA ALA A 67 -6.66 1.90 -15.31
C ALA A 67 -5.52 2.91 -15.07
N VAL A 68 -4.45 2.49 -14.40
CA VAL A 68 -3.25 3.32 -14.21
C VAL A 68 -2.59 3.64 -15.55
N LYS A 69 -2.45 2.65 -16.43
CA LYS A 69 -1.90 2.85 -17.78
C LYS A 69 -2.73 3.81 -18.61
N ALA A 70 -4.06 3.67 -18.59
CA ALA A 70 -4.97 4.57 -19.29
C ALA A 70 -4.82 6.03 -18.82
N THR A 71 -4.53 6.24 -17.52
CA THR A 71 -4.24 7.57 -16.98
C THR A 71 -2.94 8.15 -17.55
N VAL A 72 -1.87 7.35 -17.65
CA VAL A 72 -0.61 7.78 -18.30
C VAL A 72 -0.84 8.19 -19.75
N GLU A 73 -1.61 7.39 -20.49
CA GLU A 73 -1.97 7.67 -21.90
C GLU A 73 -2.84 8.95 -22.02
N ALA A 74 -3.78 9.15 -21.09
CA ALA A 74 -4.63 10.34 -21.06
C ALA A 74 -3.83 11.61 -20.79
N VAL A 75 -2.84 11.57 -19.90
CA VAL A 75 -1.92 12.70 -19.64
C VAL A 75 -1.17 13.09 -20.93
N TYR A 76 -0.65 12.10 -21.64
CA TYR A 76 0.03 12.38 -22.91
C TYR A 76 -0.91 12.96 -23.96
N LYS A 77 -2.10 12.40 -24.10
CA LYS A 77 -3.11 12.86 -25.06
C LYS A 77 -3.57 14.28 -24.78
N GLU A 78 -3.78 14.64 -23.52
CA GLU A 78 -4.31 15.96 -23.12
C GLU A 78 -3.23 17.05 -23.12
N PHE A 79 -2.03 16.73 -22.64
CA PHE A 79 -0.97 17.74 -22.41
C PHE A 79 0.21 17.63 -23.37
N GLY A 80 0.30 16.59 -24.19
CA GLY A 80 1.44 16.35 -25.09
C GLY A 80 2.75 16.03 -24.38
N VAL A 81 2.72 15.73 -23.09
CA VAL A 81 3.88 15.47 -22.25
C VAL A 81 3.84 14.02 -21.73
N LYS A 82 4.93 13.27 -21.93
CA LYS A 82 5.07 11.93 -21.38
C LYS A 82 5.26 12.01 -19.88
N TYR A 83 4.46 11.25 -19.15
CA TYR A 83 4.67 11.05 -17.72
C TYR A 83 5.71 9.94 -17.53
N VAL A 84 6.90 10.28 -17.01
CA VAL A 84 8.00 9.33 -16.78
C VAL A 84 8.32 9.27 -15.30
N GLY A 85 8.34 8.08 -14.74
CA GLY A 85 8.63 7.86 -13.32
C GLY A 85 7.66 6.91 -12.65
N VAL A 86 7.36 7.15 -11.39
CA VAL A 86 6.44 6.34 -10.59
C VAL A 86 5.05 6.94 -10.63
N LEU A 87 4.04 6.13 -10.93
CA LEU A 87 2.64 6.45 -10.69
C LEU A 87 2.03 5.36 -9.82
N SER A 88 1.42 5.76 -8.72
CA SER A 88 0.71 4.86 -7.83
C SER A 88 -0.78 5.16 -7.90
N GLY A 89 -1.59 4.12 -8.06
CA GLY A 89 -3.04 4.18 -7.96
C GLY A 89 -3.50 3.55 -6.66
N GLN A 90 -4.14 4.34 -5.81
CA GLN A 90 -4.90 3.81 -4.69
C GLN A 90 -6.22 3.27 -5.22
N MET A 91 -6.42 1.99 -5.06
CA MET A 91 -7.53 1.25 -5.64
C MET A 91 -8.44 0.71 -4.55
N MET A 92 -9.69 0.51 -4.89
CA MET A 92 -10.62 -0.27 -4.07
C MET A 92 -11.30 -1.33 -4.92
N LEU A 93 -11.20 -2.59 -4.52
CA LEU A 93 -12.01 -3.66 -5.08
C LEU A 93 -13.43 -3.56 -4.53
N THR A 94 -14.38 -3.20 -5.37
CA THR A 94 -15.77 -2.90 -5.01
C THR A 94 -16.76 -3.85 -5.69
N ALA A 95 -18.04 -3.66 -5.39
CA ALA A 95 -19.14 -4.31 -6.11
C ALA A 95 -19.29 -3.89 -7.60
N LEU A 96 -18.47 -2.94 -8.06
CA LEU A 96 -18.35 -2.53 -9.48
C LEU A 96 -17.07 -3.08 -10.13
N GLY A 97 -16.22 -3.76 -9.37
CA GLY A 97 -14.86 -4.15 -9.73
C GLY A 97 -13.84 -3.19 -9.14
N PRO A 98 -12.59 -3.20 -9.63
CA PRO A 98 -11.56 -2.25 -9.22
C PRO A 98 -11.94 -0.81 -9.56
N VAL A 99 -11.86 0.09 -8.57
CA VAL A 99 -12.15 1.52 -8.71
C VAL A 99 -10.95 2.31 -8.20
N VAL A 100 -10.58 3.38 -8.90
CA VAL A 100 -9.54 4.30 -8.47
C VAL A 100 -10.08 5.24 -7.40
N ILE A 101 -9.37 5.36 -6.28
CA ILE A 101 -9.63 6.33 -5.23
C ILE A 101 -8.84 7.61 -5.49
N GLU A 102 -7.52 7.47 -5.66
CA GLU A 102 -6.64 8.59 -5.96
C GLU A 102 -5.36 8.13 -6.68
N TYR A 103 -4.61 9.08 -7.22
CA TYR A 103 -3.28 8.86 -7.74
C TYR A 103 -2.25 9.68 -6.97
N TYR A 104 -1.05 9.13 -6.82
CA TYR A 104 0.11 9.88 -6.36
C TYR A 104 1.34 9.61 -7.22
N SER A 105 2.07 10.68 -7.54
CA SER A 105 3.20 10.68 -8.48
C SER A 105 4.51 10.31 -7.80
N ARG A 106 4.50 9.30 -6.97
CA ARG A 106 5.64 8.78 -6.20
C ARG A 106 5.38 7.34 -5.78
N PHE A 107 6.42 6.68 -5.29
CA PHE A 107 6.22 5.47 -4.51
C PHE A 107 5.43 5.76 -3.22
N GLY A 108 4.58 4.83 -2.81
CA GLY A 108 3.94 4.87 -1.51
C GLY A 108 4.95 4.71 -0.38
N ASP A 109 4.61 5.21 0.78
CA ASP A 109 5.38 5.08 2.00
C ASP A 109 4.42 4.63 3.12
N PRO A 110 4.47 3.30 3.51
CA PRO A 110 5.59 2.36 3.34
C PRO A 110 5.52 1.36 2.17
N GLU A 111 4.58 1.45 1.23
CA GLU A 111 4.36 0.46 0.16
C GLU A 111 5.60 0.22 -0.74
N ALA A 112 6.44 1.25 -0.91
CA ALA A 112 7.69 1.13 -1.66
C ALA A 112 8.61 0.04 -1.11
N LEU A 113 8.62 -0.15 0.20
CA LEU A 113 9.48 -1.13 0.85
C LEU A 113 9.14 -2.55 0.40
N ASN A 114 7.83 -2.87 0.28
CA ASN A 114 7.40 -4.14 -0.26
C ASN A 114 7.79 -4.28 -1.74
N ALA A 115 7.44 -3.28 -2.55
CA ALA A 115 7.65 -3.29 -4.00
C ALA A 115 9.12 -3.51 -4.35
N ILE A 116 10.02 -2.71 -3.75
CA ILE A 116 11.45 -2.75 -3.99
C ILE A 116 12.07 -4.05 -3.46
N TYR A 117 11.66 -4.50 -2.26
CA TYR A 117 12.17 -5.76 -1.70
C TYR A 117 11.78 -6.98 -2.54
N LEU A 118 10.56 -7.01 -3.04
CA LEU A 118 10.04 -8.12 -3.83
C LEU A 118 10.67 -8.19 -5.22
N TYR A 119 11.13 -7.08 -5.78
CA TYR A 119 11.75 -7.09 -7.10
C TYR A 119 13.06 -7.92 -7.10
N ASP A 120 13.12 -8.93 -7.98
CA ASP A 120 14.26 -9.84 -8.11
C ASP A 120 15.07 -9.53 -9.36
N GLY A 121 15.48 -8.28 -9.48
CA GLY A 121 16.29 -7.77 -10.59
C GLY A 121 17.21 -6.63 -10.16
N ASP A 122 17.89 -6.05 -11.11
CA ASP A 122 18.69 -4.85 -10.89
C ASP A 122 17.80 -3.60 -10.94
N LEU A 123 17.59 -3.00 -9.78
CA LEU A 123 16.72 -1.82 -9.63
C LEU A 123 17.30 -0.59 -10.36
N TYR A 124 18.61 -0.46 -10.42
CA TYR A 124 19.27 0.61 -11.17
C TYR A 124 19.01 0.47 -12.68
N ASP A 125 19.19 -0.73 -13.22
CA ASP A 125 18.86 -1.03 -14.62
C ASP A 125 17.39 -0.75 -14.93
N LEU A 126 16.49 -1.14 -14.03
CA LEU A 126 15.05 -0.86 -14.16
C LEU A 126 14.76 0.65 -14.24
N PHE A 127 15.40 1.46 -13.38
CA PHE A 127 15.26 2.91 -13.41
C PHE A 127 15.87 3.54 -14.67
N VAL A 128 17.03 3.03 -15.12
CA VAL A 128 17.64 3.48 -16.39
C VAL A 128 16.72 3.16 -17.57
N LYS A 129 16.14 1.97 -17.64
CA LYS A 129 15.15 1.61 -18.66
C LYS A 129 13.93 2.53 -18.64
N THR A 130 13.46 2.88 -17.45
CA THR A 130 12.34 3.81 -17.27
C THR A 130 12.64 5.18 -17.91
N VAL A 131 13.77 5.80 -17.57
CA VAL A 131 14.07 7.16 -18.04
C VAL A 131 14.59 7.22 -19.49
N THR A 132 14.98 6.08 -20.06
CA THR A 132 15.47 5.99 -21.45
C THR A 132 14.44 5.45 -22.45
N GLY A 133 13.18 5.24 -22.03
CA GLY A 133 12.10 4.73 -22.92
C GLY A 133 12.26 3.26 -23.30
N LYS A 134 12.92 2.46 -22.46
CA LYS A 134 13.20 1.05 -22.68
C LYS A 134 12.50 0.13 -21.68
N LEU A 135 11.47 0.64 -21.01
CA LEU A 135 10.80 -0.10 -19.94
C LEU A 135 10.12 -1.40 -20.43
N HIS A 136 9.73 -1.45 -21.71
CA HIS A 136 9.19 -2.65 -22.36
C HIS A 136 10.20 -3.82 -22.41
N GLN A 137 11.51 -3.58 -22.17
CA GLN A 137 12.57 -4.60 -22.09
C GLN A 137 12.80 -5.10 -20.66
N ALA A 138 12.11 -4.55 -19.67
CA ALA A 138 12.25 -4.96 -18.29
C ALA A 138 11.51 -6.28 -18.04
N GLU A 139 12.17 -7.20 -17.34
CA GLU A 139 11.56 -8.47 -16.96
C GLU A 139 10.85 -8.34 -15.61
N ARG A 140 9.60 -8.77 -15.55
CA ARG A 140 8.82 -8.83 -14.32
C ARG A 140 9.25 -10.07 -13.51
N ARG A 141 10.31 -9.93 -12.73
CA ARG A 141 10.76 -10.98 -11.81
C ARG A 141 10.59 -10.52 -10.38
N PHE A 142 9.91 -11.33 -9.59
CA PHE A 142 9.68 -11.06 -8.19
C PHE A 142 10.01 -12.28 -7.34
N LYS A 143 10.53 -12.03 -6.14
CA LYS A 143 10.79 -13.07 -5.15
C LYS A 143 9.47 -13.74 -4.75
N ASN A 144 9.48 -15.06 -4.66
CA ASN A 144 8.32 -15.83 -4.22
C ASN A 144 8.25 -15.86 -2.68
N VAL A 145 8.03 -14.71 -2.10
CA VAL A 145 7.86 -14.49 -0.65
C VAL A 145 6.76 -13.48 -0.37
N TYR A 146 6.21 -13.52 0.83
CA TYR A 146 5.33 -12.48 1.36
C TYR A 146 6.13 -11.49 2.18
N THR A 147 5.67 -10.26 2.25
CA THR A 147 6.27 -9.20 3.06
C THR A 147 5.21 -8.50 3.88
N VAL A 148 5.52 -8.28 5.15
CA VAL A 148 4.73 -7.44 6.05
C VAL A 148 5.61 -6.31 6.52
N VAL A 149 5.13 -5.07 6.38
CA VAL A 149 5.77 -3.89 6.94
C VAL A 149 4.96 -3.39 8.12
N LYS A 150 5.62 -3.04 9.21
CA LYS A 150 5.01 -2.38 10.37
C LYS A 150 5.73 -1.08 10.66
N ALA A 151 4.98 0.02 10.66
CA ALA A 151 5.49 1.31 11.09
C ALA A 151 5.40 1.43 12.60
N VAL A 152 6.50 1.84 13.22
CA VAL A 152 6.56 2.18 14.65
C VAL A 152 6.46 3.70 14.77
N ALA A 153 5.45 4.16 15.47
CA ALA A 153 5.14 5.57 15.64
C ALA A 153 5.12 5.98 17.10
N PRO A 154 5.48 7.25 17.42
CA PRO A 154 5.34 7.79 18.76
C PRO A 154 3.90 8.17 19.07
N VAL A 155 3.49 8.04 20.32
CA VAL A 155 2.23 8.60 20.83
C VAL A 155 2.19 10.11 20.54
N GLY A 156 1.04 10.57 20.02
CA GLY A 156 0.84 11.92 19.47
C GLY A 156 0.77 11.94 17.95
N TYR A 157 1.42 11.01 17.26
CA TYR A 157 1.28 10.87 15.82
C TYR A 157 -0.13 10.38 15.43
N PRO A 158 -0.78 10.92 14.36
CA PRO A 158 -0.29 12.00 13.49
C PRO A 158 -0.66 13.42 13.94
N LEU A 159 -1.46 13.60 15.00
CA LEU A 159 -2.16 14.85 15.32
C LEU A 159 -1.35 15.83 16.15
N ASP A 160 -0.46 15.35 17.01
CA ASP A 160 0.34 16.17 17.91
C ASP A 160 1.84 15.92 17.70
N LYS A 161 2.41 16.63 16.76
CA LYS A 161 3.83 16.51 16.41
C LYS A 161 4.75 16.86 17.58
N LYS A 162 4.34 17.76 18.50
CA LYS A 162 5.15 18.15 19.65
C LYS A 162 5.26 17.02 20.66
N THR A 163 4.15 16.38 20.98
CA THR A 163 4.12 15.20 21.85
C THR A 163 4.82 13.99 21.21
N ALA A 164 4.77 13.88 19.91
CA ALA A 164 5.38 12.79 19.15
C ALA A 164 6.91 12.91 18.99
N ALA A 165 7.49 14.11 19.12
CA ALA A 165 8.93 14.33 19.00
C ALA A 165 9.67 14.11 20.32
N GLY A 166 10.98 13.84 20.25
CA GLY A 166 11.88 13.78 21.40
C GLY A 166 11.79 12.49 22.22
N ARG A 167 11.14 11.44 21.72
CA ARG A 167 11.04 10.16 22.41
C ARG A 167 12.22 9.27 22.07
N ARG A 168 12.93 8.81 23.08
CA ARG A 168 14.08 7.93 22.90
C ARG A 168 13.64 6.50 22.70
N PHE A 169 14.39 5.80 21.83
CA PHE A 169 14.19 4.38 21.58
C PHE A 169 15.49 3.70 21.15
N ASP A 170 15.51 2.39 21.30
CA ASP A 170 16.55 1.51 20.83
C ASP A 170 15.96 0.36 20.04
N VAL A 171 16.78 -0.26 19.18
CA VAL A 171 16.41 -1.41 18.36
C VAL A 171 17.28 -2.60 18.77
N ASP A 172 16.66 -3.74 19.03
CA ASP A 172 17.40 -4.99 19.25
C ASP A 172 17.87 -5.53 17.88
N TRP A 173 19.02 -5.05 17.43
CA TRP A 173 19.60 -5.42 16.14
C TRP A 173 19.91 -6.91 16.02
N VAL A 174 20.26 -7.58 17.14
CA VAL A 174 20.53 -9.03 17.15
C VAL A 174 19.26 -9.81 16.82
N LEU A 175 18.14 -9.39 17.36
CA LEU A 175 16.85 -10.01 17.05
C LEU A 175 16.43 -9.73 15.59
N VAL A 176 16.55 -8.48 15.14
CA VAL A 176 16.19 -8.07 13.76
C VAL A 176 16.99 -8.89 12.74
N GLU A 177 18.30 -9.02 12.93
CA GLU A 177 19.16 -9.78 12.04
C GLU A 177 18.82 -11.29 12.07
N ARG A 178 18.62 -11.86 13.25
CA ARG A 178 18.24 -13.26 13.40
C ARG A 178 16.92 -13.61 12.71
N GLU A 179 15.94 -12.72 12.76
CA GLU A 179 14.64 -12.90 12.10
C GLU A 179 14.70 -12.61 10.59
N GLY A 180 15.82 -12.06 10.08
CA GLY A 180 15.97 -11.66 8.69
C GLY A 180 15.07 -10.49 8.29
N CYS A 181 14.76 -9.60 9.24
CA CYS A 181 14.00 -8.39 9.01
C CYS A 181 14.89 -7.24 8.57
N HIS A 182 14.29 -6.22 7.96
CA HIS A 182 14.97 -4.99 7.55
C HIS A 182 14.32 -3.79 8.24
N VAL A 183 15.16 -2.85 8.70
CA VAL A 183 14.71 -1.62 9.37
C VAL A 183 15.01 -0.43 8.48
N PHE A 184 14.02 0.41 8.28
CA PHE A 184 14.12 1.65 7.53
C PHE A 184 13.76 2.81 8.46
N PHE A 185 14.67 3.75 8.63
CA PHE A 185 14.40 4.93 9.46
C PHE A 185 13.56 5.95 8.70
N GLY A 186 12.47 6.38 9.33
CA GLY A 186 11.62 7.45 8.86
C GLY A 186 11.97 8.76 9.57
N SER A 187 11.09 9.18 10.48
CA SER A 187 11.25 10.43 11.24
C SER A 187 11.97 10.21 12.59
N ALA A 188 13.25 9.86 12.50
CA ALA A 188 14.11 9.62 13.65
C ALA A 188 15.55 10.06 13.37
N ALA A 189 16.30 10.34 14.44
CA ALA A 189 17.73 10.68 14.37
C ALA A 189 18.51 9.96 15.49
N PRO A 190 19.83 9.76 15.33
CA PRO A 190 20.67 9.32 16.44
C PRO A 190 20.58 10.28 17.63
N SER A 191 20.46 9.74 18.83
CA SER A 191 20.44 10.54 20.07
C SER A 191 21.85 10.70 20.64
N GLU A 192 22.20 11.89 21.11
CA GLU A 192 23.49 12.15 21.80
C GLU A 192 23.69 11.28 23.04
N ARG A 193 22.61 10.76 23.60
CA ARG A 193 22.61 9.90 24.80
C ARG A 193 22.61 8.40 24.47
N GLY A 194 22.90 8.04 23.21
CA GLY A 194 22.80 6.69 22.68
C GLY A 194 21.38 6.34 22.22
N GLY A 195 21.29 5.36 21.30
CA GLY A 195 20.05 5.00 20.64
C GLY A 195 19.55 6.07 19.67
N TYR A 196 18.25 6.17 19.53
CA TYR A 196 17.58 7.05 18.57
C TYR A 196 16.53 7.91 19.27
N GLU A 197 16.09 8.97 18.56
CA GLU A 197 15.07 9.91 19.02
C GLU A 197 14.09 10.23 17.91
N THR A 198 12.79 10.26 18.23
CA THR A 198 11.73 10.55 17.26
C THR A 198 11.66 12.05 16.93
N LEU A 199 11.31 12.37 15.67
CA LEU A 199 11.20 13.74 15.16
C LEU A 199 9.75 14.17 14.89
N GLY A 200 8.75 13.39 15.35
CA GLY A 200 7.35 13.78 15.35
C GLY A 200 6.49 13.16 14.23
N SER A 201 7.01 12.14 13.53
CA SER A 201 6.26 11.27 12.63
C SER A 201 6.60 9.80 12.91
N ARG A 202 6.23 8.85 12.02
CA ARG A 202 6.66 7.45 12.13
C ARG A 202 8.17 7.38 12.28
N ALA A 203 8.65 6.69 13.32
CA ALA A 203 10.07 6.67 13.65
C ALA A 203 10.87 5.77 12.71
N LEU A 204 10.33 4.59 12.45
CA LEU A 204 10.92 3.60 11.55
C LEU A 204 9.86 2.63 11.04
N GLU A 205 10.17 1.94 9.97
CA GLU A 205 9.41 0.84 9.40
C GLU A 205 10.25 -0.45 9.45
N ILE A 206 9.58 -1.56 9.76
CA ILE A 206 10.17 -2.89 9.79
C ILE A 206 9.55 -3.73 8.71
N LEU A 207 10.33 -4.15 7.73
CA LEU A 207 9.95 -5.10 6.71
C LEU A 207 10.40 -6.49 7.11
N ALA A 208 9.46 -7.43 7.14
CA ALA A 208 9.70 -8.83 7.41
C ALA A 208 9.28 -9.70 6.23
N PRO A 209 10.21 -10.46 5.61
CA PRO A 209 9.87 -11.46 4.61
C PRO A 209 9.50 -12.79 5.23
N GLY A 210 8.63 -13.55 4.55
CA GLY A 210 8.27 -14.91 4.93
C GLY A 210 7.83 -15.74 3.73
N SER A 211 7.95 -17.06 3.83
CA SER A 211 7.46 -18.00 2.81
C SER A 211 5.93 -18.08 2.78
N THR A 212 5.29 -17.67 3.85
CA THR A 212 3.84 -17.56 4.01
C THR A 212 3.47 -16.19 4.60
N PRO A 213 2.23 -15.71 4.41
CA PRO A 213 1.76 -14.48 5.06
C PRO A 213 1.90 -14.52 6.58
N GLU A 214 1.62 -15.67 7.19
CA GLU A 214 1.70 -15.85 8.63
C GLU A 214 3.14 -15.79 9.14
N GLU A 215 4.11 -16.39 8.43
CA GLU A 215 5.52 -16.30 8.78
C GLU A 215 6.02 -14.84 8.71
N ALA A 216 5.68 -14.12 7.64
CA ALA A 216 6.03 -12.70 7.49
C ALA A 216 5.44 -11.86 8.63
N TYR A 217 4.17 -12.08 8.96
CA TYR A 217 3.50 -11.42 10.07
C TYR A 217 4.19 -11.68 11.42
N GLN A 218 4.47 -12.95 11.74
CA GLN A 218 5.10 -13.32 13.03
C GLN A 218 6.49 -12.71 13.19
N LYS A 219 7.29 -12.67 12.11
CA LYS A 219 8.59 -12.01 12.11
C LYS A 219 8.43 -10.50 12.31
N ALA A 220 7.50 -9.86 11.59
CA ALA A 220 7.21 -8.44 11.74
C ALA A 220 6.78 -8.09 13.18
N GLU A 221 5.95 -8.92 13.82
CA GLU A 221 5.53 -8.74 15.22
C GLU A 221 6.72 -8.80 16.18
N ARG A 222 7.56 -9.84 16.04
CA ARG A 222 8.74 -9.98 16.91
C ARG A 222 9.71 -8.82 16.74
N CYS A 223 9.95 -8.38 15.51
CA CYS A 223 10.88 -7.29 15.24
C CYS A 223 10.30 -5.92 15.63
N ALA A 224 9.00 -5.68 15.45
CA ALA A 224 8.37 -4.45 15.94
C ALA A 224 8.40 -4.35 17.47
N ALA A 225 8.17 -5.47 18.17
CA ALA A 225 8.31 -5.56 19.63
C ALA A 225 9.75 -5.42 20.12
N ALA A 226 10.75 -5.58 19.24
CA ALA A 226 12.17 -5.35 19.54
C ALA A 226 12.57 -3.87 19.56
N VAL A 227 11.71 -2.99 19.05
CA VAL A 227 11.88 -1.53 19.18
C VAL A 227 11.42 -1.11 20.57
N LYS A 228 12.34 -0.72 21.41
CA LYS A 228 12.10 -0.42 22.83
C LYS A 228 12.20 1.07 23.07
N GLY A 229 11.11 1.66 23.52
CA GLY A 229 11.05 3.09 23.88
C GLY A 229 9.72 3.42 24.55
N GLU A 230 9.71 4.47 25.39
CA GLU A 230 8.48 4.88 26.02
C GLU A 230 7.58 5.65 25.05
N GLY A 231 6.29 5.29 25.03
CA GLY A 231 5.30 5.97 24.22
C GLY A 231 5.49 5.73 22.72
N LEU A 232 6.00 4.56 22.33
CA LEU A 232 5.95 4.06 20.97
C LEU A 232 4.82 3.05 20.81
N TYR A 233 4.26 2.99 19.62
CA TYR A 233 3.24 2.00 19.26
C TYR A 233 3.37 1.58 17.79
N TYR A 234 2.81 0.44 17.46
CA TYR A 234 2.61 -0.05 16.11
C TYR A 234 1.29 -0.81 16.05
N ARG A 235 0.76 -1.01 14.89
CA ARG A 235 -0.48 -1.77 14.68
C ARG A 235 -0.19 -3.26 14.60
N ARG A 236 -0.74 -4.01 15.55
CA ARG A 236 -0.58 -5.48 15.59
C ARG A 236 -1.45 -6.19 14.57
N ASP A 237 -2.61 -5.62 14.26
CA ASP A 237 -3.58 -6.22 13.34
C ASP A 237 -3.06 -6.37 11.91
N ILE A 238 -2.18 -5.46 11.43
CA ILE A 238 -1.66 -5.46 10.06
C ILE A 238 -0.94 -6.78 9.74
N GLY A 239 -1.47 -7.49 8.73
CA GLY A 239 -0.96 -8.79 8.30
C GLY A 239 -1.33 -9.97 9.21
N SER A 240 -2.07 -9.76 10.31
CA SER A 240 -2.49 -10.85 11.17
C SER A 240 -3.38 -11.85 10.41
N PRO A 241 -3.39 -13.14 10.81
CA PRO A 241 -4.27 -14.12 10.17
C PRO A 241 -5.75 -13.75 10.22
N GLU A 242 -6.20 -13.09 11.29
CA GLU A 242 -7.56 -12.59 11.44
C GLU A 242 -7.85 -11.48 10.43
N TYR A 243 -6.96 -10.51 10.33
CA TYR A 243 -7.07 -9.40 9.40
C TYR A 243 -7.08 -9.90 7.94
N MET A 244 -6.15 -10.78 7.58
CA MET A 244 -6.07 -11.34 6.22
C MET A 244 -7.33 -12.14 5.85
N ARG A 245 -7.89 -12.91 6.79
CA ARG A 245 -9.17 -13.61 6.55
C ARG A 245 -10.33 -12.65 6.35
N GLU A 246 -10.40 -11.56 7.12
CA GLU A 246 -11.47 -10.57 6.96
C GLU A 246 -11.34 -9.86 5.59
N MET A 247 -10.13 -9.50 5.16
CA MET A 247 -9.91 -8.91 3.83
C MET A 247 -10.28 -9.88 2.71
N ALA A 248 -9.91 -11.15 2.83
CA ALA A 248 -10.28 -12.18 1.87
C ALA A 248 -11.81 -12.35 1.79
N ARG A 249 -12.49 -12.45 2.93
CA ARG A 249 -13.96 -12.54 2.98
C ARG A 249 -14.64 -11.32 2.35
N ARG A 250 -14.12 -10.13 2.61
CA ARG A 250 -14.65 -8.89 2.02
C ARG A 250 -14.42 -8.84 0.51
N ALA A 251 -13.25 -9.25 0.04
CA ALA A 251 -12.95 -9.37 -1.39
C ALA A 251 -13.91 -10.35 -2.08
N GLU A 252 -14.14 -11.53 -1.50
CA GLU A 252 -15.10 -12.51 -2.02
C GLU A 252 -16.52 -11.96 -2.13
N MET A 253 -16.98 -11.22 -1.11
CA MET A 253 -18.32 -10.60 -1.11
C MET A 253 -18.49 -9.61 -2.26
N VAL A 254 -17.56 -8.66 -2.42
CA VAL A 254 -17.67 -7.66 -3.49
C VAL A 254 -17.48 -8.29 -4.87
N ARG A 255 -16.56 -9.27 -4.98
CA ARG A 255 -16.30 -10.03 -6.20
C ARG A 255 -17.53 -10.78 -6.68
N ALA A 256 -18.25 -11.45 -5.80
CA ALA A 256 -19.48 -12.14 -6.15
C ALA A 256 -20.52 -11.17 -6.76
N VAL A 257 -20.62 -9.95 -6.21
CA VAL A 257 -21.55 -8.93 -6.70
C VAL A 257 -21.12 -8.39 -8.07
N TYR A 258 -19.86 -7.97 -8.26
CA TYR A 258 -19.46 -7.39 -9.54
C TYR A 258 -19.42 -8.44 -10.66
N LYS A 259 -19.00 -9.69 -10.39
CA LYS A 259 -19.06 -10.77 -11.37
C LYS A 259 -20.51 -11.06 -11.82
N TRP A 260 -21.44 -11.11 -10.86
CA TRP A 260 -22.88 -11.21 -11.18
C TRP A 260 -23.37 -10.02 -12.01
N ARG A 261 -23.00 -8.78 -11.64
CA ARG A 261 -23.38 -7.58 -12.43
C ARG A 261 -22.85 -7.64 -13.85
N ARG A 262 -21.60 -8.06 -14.07
CA ARG A 262 -21.03 -8.26 -15.42
C ARG A 262 -21.80 -9.30 -16.22
N GLN A 263 -22.15 -10.44 -15.61
CA GLN A 263 -22.95 -11.49 -16.25
C GLN A 263 -24.34 -11.00 -16.68
N MET A 264 -24.93 -10.11 -15.91
CA MET A 264 -26.24 -9.53 -16.19
C MET A 264 -26.19 -8.29 -17.11
N GLY A 265 -25.02 -7.89 -17.60
CA GLY A 265 -24.85 -6.70 -18.44
C GLY A 265 -25.03 -5.38 -17.70
N LEU A 266 -24.87 -5.38 -16.37
CA LEU A 266 -25.06 -4.21 -15.48
C LEU A 266 -23.74 -3.53 -15.10
N SER A 267 -22.64 -3.87 -15.73
CA SER A 267 -21.29 -3.37 -15.38
C SER A 267 -21.16 -1.85 -15.58
N GLU A 268 -21.86 -1.28 -16.54
CA GLU A 268 -21.81 0.16 -16.86
C GLU A 268 -22.96 0.96 -16.22
N GLU A 269 -23.92 0.31 -15.59
CA GLU A 269 -25.07 0.97 -14.97
C GLU A 269 -24.78 1.35 -13.53
N ARG A 270 -24.87 2.63 -13.20
CA ARG A 270 -24.94 3.13 -11.83
C ARG A 270 -26.38 3.24 -11.39
N LEU A 271 -26.70 2.55 -10.31
CA LEU A 271 -28.01 2.65 -9.65
C LEU A 271 -27.85 3.58 -8.45
N VAL A 272 -28.45 4.76 -8.51
CA VAL A 272 -28.42 5.74 -7.42
C VAL A 272 -29.85 5.95 -6.93
N TRP A 273 -30.05 5.83 -5.62
CA TRP A 273 -31.31 6.19 -5.01
C TRP A 273 -31.29 7.66 -4.60
N GLU A 274 -32.22 8.46 -5.14
CA GLU A 274 -32.38 9.87 -4.79
C GLU A 274 -33.67 10.08 -4.01
N PRO A 275 -33.64 10.82 -2.88
CA PRO A 275 -34.84 11.18 -2.15
C PRO A 275 -35.87 11.90 -3.04
N GLY A 276 -37.12 11.41 -3.04
CA GLY A 276 -38.19 11.96 -3.87
C GLY A 276 -38.21 11.54 -5.34
N ARG A 277 -37.13 10.91 -5.86
CA ARG A 277 -37.01 10.43 -7.24
C ARG A 277 -36.90 8.91 -7.35
N GLY A 278 -36.59 8.24 -6.22
CA GLY A 278 -36.41 6.79 -6.19
C GLY A 278 -35.09 6.32 -6.81
N LEU A 279 -35.10 5.10 -7.34
CA LEU A 279 -33.93 4.48 -7.97
C LEU A 279 -33.74 5.02 -9.39
N ILE A 280 -32.64 5.69 -9.63
CA ILE A 280 -32.26 6.24 -10.93
C ILE A 280 -31.13 5.43 -11.51
N ARG A 281 -31.23 5.10 -12.80
CA ARG A 281 -30.15 4.45 -13.58
C ARG A 281 -29.40 5.51 -14.35
N TYR A 282 -28.09 5.55 -14.14
CA TYR A 282 -27.15 6.32 -14.97
C TYR A 282 -26.39 5.32 -15.85
N LYS A 283 -26.28 5.63 -17.13
CA LYS A 283 -25.44 4.88 -18.08
C LYS A 283 -24.08 5.54 -18.16
#